data_79417fd22ff8baae485235c0a8ce365d
#
_entry.id   79417fd22ff8baae485235c0a8ce365d
#
_cell.length_a   1.000
_cell.length_b   1.000
_cell.length_c   1.000
_cell.angle_alpha   90.00
_cell.angle_beta   90.00
_cell.angle_gamma   90.00
#
_symmetry.space_group_name_H-M   'P 1'
#
loop_
_entity.id
_entity.type
_entity.pdbx_description
1 polymer ?
#
loop_
_entity_poly.entity_id
_entity_poly.type
_entity_poly.pdbx_seq_one_letter_code
_entity_poly.pdbx_strand_id
1 'polypeptide(L)'
;REDGTVETLVRALGIGRYIEFTGRISAAEFVRQYARASLAVIPSVYEGFGLPAGEAMACAVPVVSTTGGALPEVVGDAGRLVPPSDPPALARAIHELLDHPSSARELGQAGFQRVHRHFTWRRAAEQTVSVYREAVGGHRRLRPS
;
A
#
# COMPACT_ATOMS: atom_id res chain seq x y z
N ARG A 1 -22.40 -10.50 -17.80
CA ARG A 1 -21.78 -9.44 -17.00
C ARG A 1 -20.93 -8.66 -17.96
N GLU A 2 -21.13 -7.35 -18.03
CA GLU A 2 -20.31 -6.45 -18.81
C GLU A 2 -18.85 -6.73 -18.48
N ASP A 3 -18.05 -6.94 -19.51
CA ASP A 3 -16.59 -7.09 -19.40
C ASP A 3 -16.06 -5.96 -18.53
N GLY A 4 -15.31 -6.29 -17.50
CA GLY A 4 -14.81 -5.30 -16.55
C GLY A 4 -14.11 -4.15 -17.26
N THR A 5 -14.26 -2.95 -16.75
CA THR A 5 -13.76 -1.71 -17.38
C THR A 5 -12.26 -1.80 -17.70
N VAL A 6 -11.49 -2.56 -16.88
CA VAL A 6 -10.03 -2.72 -17.06
C VAL A 6 -9.72 -3.62 -18.25
N GLU A 7 -10.36 -4.78 -18.38
CA GLU A 7 -10.16 -5.71 -19.50
C GLU A 7 -10.52 -5.07 -20.85
N THR A 8 -11.61 -4.30 -20.86
CA THR A 8 -12.01 -3.54 -22.06
C THR A 8 -10.96 -2.50 -22.45
N LEU A 9 -10.42 -1.77 -21.48
CA LEU A 9 -9.36 -0.79 -21.70
C LEU A 9 -8.06 -1.45 -22.20
N VAL A 10 -7.65 -2.55 -21.59
CA VAL A 10 -6.46 -3.31 -21.99
C VAL A 10 -6.57 -3.79 -23.44
N ARG A 11 -7.75 -4.24 -23.84
CA ARG A 11 -8.04 -4.66 -25.22
C ARG A 11 -8.00 -3.48 -26.19
N ALA A 12 -8.64 -2.37 -25.83
CA ALA A 12 -8.66 -1.15 -26.65
C ALA A 12 -7.26 -0.57 -26.88
N LEU A 13 -6.38 -0.65 -25.86
CA LEU A 13 -4.99 -0.20 -25.94
C LEU A 13 -4.05 -1.20 -26.62
N GLY A 14 -4.47 -2.42 -26.94
CA GLY A 14 -3.65 -3.45 -27.57
C GLY A 14 -2.50 -3.96 -26.69
N ILE A 15 -2.57 -3.78 -25.35
CA ILE A 15 -1.50 -4.10 -24.41
C ILE A 15 -1.69 -5.44 -23.68
N GLY A 16 -2.68 -6.24 -24.08
CA GLY A 16 -3.01 -7.50 -23.41
C GLY A 16 -1.86 -8.49 -23.27
N ARG A 17 -0.89 -8.50 -24.20
CA ARG A 17 0.30 -9.36 -24.14
C ARG A 17 1.25 -9.03 -22.97
N TYR A 18 1.09 -7.88 -22.33
CA TYR A 18 1.91 -7.42 -21.21
C TYR A 18 1.19 -7.51 -19.86
N ILE A 19 -0.08 -7.94 -19.85
CA ILE A 19 -0.94 -7.93 -18.67
C ILE A 19 -1.43 -9.34 -18.39
N GLU A 20 -1.24 -9.77 -17.17
CA GLU A 20 -1.78 -11.01 -16.63
C GLU A 20 -2.77 -10.70 -15.51
N PHE A 21 -3.99 -11.21 -15.65
CA PHE A 21 -5.02 -11.14 -14.61
C PHE A 21 -4.95 -12.41 -13.77
N THR A 22 -4.39 -12.32 -12.58
CA THR A 22 -4.18 -13.49 -11.71
C THR A 22 -5.45 -14.05 -11.10
N GLY A 23 -6.54 -13.29 -11.09
CA GLY A 23 -7.78 -13.70 -10.42
C GLY A 23 -7.56 -13.98 -8.92
N ARG A 24 -8.26 -15.00 -8.40
CA ARG A 24 -8.03 -15.46 -7.02
C ARG A 24 -6.82 -16.38 -6.98
N ILE A 25 -5.85 -16.00 -6.17
CA ILE A 25 -4.62 -16.77 -5.94
C ILE A 25 -4.49 -17.14 -4.45
N SER A 26 -3.70 -18.15 -4.15
CA SER A 26 -3.39 -18.53 -2.77
C SER A 26 -2.48 -17.51 -2.09
N ALA A 27 -2.46 -17.48 -0.75
CA ALA A 27 -1.55 -16.62 0.01
C ALA A 27 -0.06 -16.88 -0.36
N ALA A 28 0.31 -18.12 -0.59
CA ALA A 28 1.67 -18.47 -1.01
C ALA A 28 2.01 -17.92 -2.39
N GLU A 29 1.06 -17.95 -3.34
CA GLU A 29 1.26 -17.37 -4.67
C GLU A 29 1.33 -15.85 -4.60
N PHE A 30 0.49 -15.22 -3.77
CA PHE A 30 0.50 -13.79 -3.54
C PHE A 30 1.88 -13.29 -3.06
N VAL A 31 2.47 -13.96 -2.06
CA VAL A 31 3.83 -13.66 -1.61
C VAL A 31 4.86 -13.84 -2.71
N ARG A 32 4.73 -14.92 -3.53
CA ARG A 32 5.64 -15.13 -4.67
C ARG A 32 5.54 -14.04 -5.73
N GLN A 33 4.33 -13.52 -6.00
CA GLN A 33 4.15 -12.41 -6.94
C GLN A 33 4.87 -11.15 -6.43
N TYR A 34 4.73 -10.81 -5.16
CA TYR A 34 5.50 -9.69 -4.59
C TYR A 34 7.01 -9.94 -4.63
N ALA A 35 7.49 -11.13 -4.27
CA ALA A 35 8.92 -11.44 -4.29
C ALA A 35 9.56 -11.31 -5.69
N ARG A 36 8.77 -11.38 -6.77
CA ARG A 36 9.21 -11.22 -8.16
C ARG A 36 8.99 -9.81 -8.71
N ALA A 37 8.20 -8.99 -8.02
CA ALA A 37 7.84 -7.67 -8.49
C ALA A 37 9.01 -6.68 -8.38
N SER A 38 9.24 -5.90 -9.42
CA SER A 38 10.19 -4.78 -9.39
C SER A 38 9.63 -3.59 -8.61
N LEU A 39 8.31 -3.42 -8.64
CA LEU A 39 7.56 -2.44 -7.85
C LEU A 39 6.08 -2.84 -7.77
N ALA A 40 5.35 -2.28 -6.82
CA ALA A 40 3.91 -2.40 -6.67
C ALA A 40 3.24 -1.05 -6.92
N VAL A 41 2.12 -1.07 -7.65
CA VAL A 41 1.35 0.15 -7.97
C VAL A 41 -0.03 0.06 -7.35
N ILE A 42 -0.39 1.02 -6.51
CA ILE A 42 -1.70 1.12 -5.86
C ILE A 42 -2.38 2.42 -6.34
N PRO A 43 -3.09 2.40 -7.48
CA PRO A 43 -3.64 3.59 -8.12
C PRO A 43 -5.03 3.97 -7.59
N SER A 44 -5.36 3.59 -6.37
CA SER A 44 -6.68 3.81 -5.78
C SER A 44 -7.01 5.29 -5.69
N VAL A 45 -8.23 5.67 -6.05
CA VAL A 45 -8.74 7.04 -5.88
C VAL A 45 -9.03 7.29 -4.40
N TYR A 46 -9.49 6.27 -3.70
CA TYR A 46 -9.72 6.29 -2.26
C TYR A 46 -9.45 4.90 -1.68
N GLU A 47 -8.79 4.86 -0.53
CA GLU A 47 -8.47 3.63 0.18
C GLU A 47 -8.73 3.82 1.68
N GLY A 48 -9.47 2.90 2.30
CA GLY A 48 -9.83 2.99 3.72
C GLY A 48 -8.66 2.75 4.66
N PHE A 49 -7.74 1.85 4.29
CA PHE A 49 -6.52 1.58 5.04
C PHE A 49 -5.29 1.46 4.12
N GLY A 50 -5.41 0.77 2.99
CA GLY A 50 -4.29 0.55 2.07
C GLY A 50 -3.55 -0.76 2.34
N LEU A 51 -4.27 -1.83 2.64
CA LEU A 51 -3.67 -3.17 2.85
C LEU A 51 -2.72 -3.56 1.72
N PRO A 52 -3.06 -3.39 0.41
CA PRO A 52 -2.14 -3.77 -0.66
C PRO A 52 -0.80 -3.03 -0.62
N ALA A 53 -0.80 -1.75 -0.19
CA ALA A 53 0.43 -1.00 -0.01
C ALA A 53 1.26 -1.57 1.14
N GLY A 54 0.62 -1.82 2.29
CA GLY A 54 1.27 -2.42 3.46
C GLY A 54 1.83 -3.82 3.18
N GLU A 55 1.13 -4.64 2.41
CA GLU A 55 1.55 -5.99 2.01
C GLU A 55 2.77 -5.95 1.08
N ALA A 56 2.77 -5.07 0.09
CA ALA A 56 3.92 -4.87 -0.79
C ALA A 56 5.15 -4.39 0.02
N MET A 57 4.96 -3.41 0.90
CA MET A 57 6.01 -2.91 1.79
C MET A 57 6.53 -3.99 2.74
N ALA A 58 5.66 -4.86 3.27
CA ALA A 58 6.07 -5.99 4.11
C ALA A 58 6.94 -7.01 3.37
N CYS A 59 6.85 -7.05 2.04
CA CYS A 59 7.70 -7.85 1.16
C CYS A 59 8.94 -7.08 0.64
N ALA A 60 9.23 -5.88 1.18
CA ALA A 60 10.28 -4.98 0.73
C ALA A 60 10.16 -4.58 -0.76
N VAL A 61 8.96 -4.59 -1.32
CA VAL A 61 8.69 -4.15 -2.69
C VAL A 61 8.50 -2.63 -2.69
N PRO A 62 9.19 -1.89 -3.58
CA PRO A 62 8.98 -0.45 -3.71
C PRO A 62 7.53 -0.14 -4.12
N VAL A 63 6.92 0.85 -3.50
CA VAL A 63 5.51 1.21 -3.72
C VAL A 63 5.40 2.55 -4.43
N VAL A 64 4.60 2.58 -5.51
CA VAL A 64 4.03 3.80 -6.09
C VAL A 64 2.54 3.80 -5.79
N SER A 65 2.04 4.84 -5.15
CA SER A 65 0.64 4.92 -4.73
C SER A 65 0.09 6.32 -4.91
N THR A 66 -1.20 6.49 -4.67
CA THR A 66 -1.82 7.80 -4.67
C THR A 66 -1.91 8.39 -3.27
N THR A 67 -2.28 9.67 -3.19
CA THR A 67 -2.63 10.34 -1.93
C THR A 67 -4.09 10.11 -1.51
N GLY A 68 -4.76 9.09 -2.07
CA GLY A 68 -6.18 8.81 -1.82
C GLY A 68 -6.43 8.14 -0.46
N GLY A 69 -7.28 8.76 0.36
CA GLY A 69 -7.69 8.20 1.67
C GLY A 69 -6.53 8.02 2.64
N ALA A 70 -6.39 6.83 3.22
CA ALA A 70 -5.37 6.49 4.21
C ALA A 70 -3.99 6.13 3.61
N LEU A 71 -3.83 6.11 2.30
CA LEU A 71 -2.56 5.74 1.66
C LEU A 71 -1.36 6.59 2.12
N PRO A 72 -1.47 7.92 2.32
CA PRO A 72 -0.36 8.72 2.85
C PRO A 72 0.07 8.30 4.26
N GLU A 73 -0.85 7.83 5.10
CA GLU A 73 -0.53 7.36 6.45
C GLU A 73 0.21 6.02 6.42
N VAL A 74 -0.16 5.13 5.50
CA VAL A 74 0.48 3.82 5.37
C VAL A 74 1.82 3.94 4.68
N VAL A 75 1.88 4.60 3.53
CA VAL A 75 3.09 4.69 2.70
C VAL A 75 4.09 5.68 3.28
N GLY A 76 3.64 6.87 3.71
CA GLY A 76 4.51 7.92 4.24
C GLY A 76 5.60 8.31 3.26
N ASP A 77 6.81 8.44 3.77
CA ASP A 77 8.05 8.71 3.02
C ASP A 77 8.72 7.46 2.44
N ALA A 78 8.17 6.28 2.72
CA ALA A 78 8.70 4.99 2.30
C ALA A 78 8.10 4.47 0.98
N GLY A 79 7.52 5.35 0.16
CA GLY A 79 7.01 5.09 -1.18
C GLY A 79 6.91 6.37 -2.01
N ARG A 80 6.48 6.25 -3.25
CA ARG A 80 6.17 7.40 -4.10
C ARG A 80 4.67 7.65 -4.09
N LEU A 81 4.28 8.85 -3.69
CA LEU A 81 2.88 9.29 -3.65
C LEU A 81 2.62 10.30 -4.78
N VAL A 82 1.54 10.07 -5.51
CA VAL A 82 1.08 10.96 -6.60
C VAL A 82 -0.39 11.34 -6.38
N PRO A 83 -0.89 12.41 -7.00
CA PRO A 83 -2.31 12.73 -6.94
C PRO A 83 -3.18 11.58 -7.48
N PRO A 84 -4.36 11.31 -6.89
CA PRO A 84 -5.31 10.36 -7.45
C PRO A 84 -5.83 10.87 -8.80
N SER A 85 -6.20 9.96 -9.69
CA SER A 85 -6.70 10.26 -11.04
C SER A 85 -5.73 11.08 -11.92
N ASP A 86 -4.41 10.96 -11.67
CA ASP A 86 -3.36 11.56 -12.49
C ASP A 86 -2.47 10.46 -13.13
N PRO A 87 -2.91 9.83 -14.23
CA PRO A 87 -2.13 8.79 -14.90
C PRO A 87 -0.73 9.25 -15.38
N PRO A 88 -0.55 10.49 -15.87
CA PRO A 88 0.78 10.99 -16.22
C PRO A 88 1.75 11.07 -15.01
N ALA A 89 1.28 11.52 -13.85
CA ALA A 89 2.12 11.55 -12.65
C ALA A 89 2.45 10.12 -12.17
N LEU A 90 1.49 9.21 -12.22
CA LEU A 90 1.69 7.81 -11.88
C LEU A 90 2.73 7.16 -12.80
N ALA A 91 2.63 7.36 -14.11
CA ALA A 91 3.58 6.84 -15.09
C ALA A 91 4.99 7.38 -14.84
N ARG A 92 5.16 8.68 -14.60
CA ARG A 92 6.47 9.28 -14.28
C ARG A 92 7.09 8.65 -13.04
N ALA A 93 6.32 8.46 -11.96
CA ALA A 93 6.82 7.86 -10.73
C ALA A 93 7.23 6.39 -10.92
N ILE A 94 6.49 5.64 -11.74
CA ILE A 94 6.85 4.26 -12.12
C ILE A 94 8.18 4.24 -12.89
N HIS A 95 8.31 5.06 -13.93
CA HIS A 95 9.53 5.15 -14.75
C HIS A 95 10.74 5.57 -13.90
N GLU A 96 10.59 6.57 -13.03
CA GLU A 96 11.66 7.00 -12.12
C GLU A 96 12.24 5.84 -11.31
N LEU A 97 11.39 4.98 -10.73
CA LEU A 97 11.85 3.85 -9.94
C LEU A 97 12.43 2.71 -10.79
N LEU A 98 11.90 2.49 -11.99
CA LEU A 98 12.43 1.47 -12.90
C LEU A 98 13.81 1.88 -13.46
N ASP A 99 14.02 3.16 -13.72
CA ASP A 99 15.28 3.70 -14.24
C ASP A 99 16.37 3.81 -13.16
N HIS A 100 15.97 3.81 -11.86
CA HIS A 100 16.90 3.93 -10.72
C HIS A 100 16.76 2.75 -9.73
N PRO A 101 17.23 1.53 -10.08
CA PRO A 101 17.02 0.33 -9.25
C PRO A 101 17.64 0.39 -7.86
N SER A 102 18.68 1.20 -7.63
CA SER A 102 19.26 1.42 -6.29
C SER A 102 18.28 2.17 -5.39
N SER A 103 17.73 3.29 -5.86
CA SER A 103 16.73 4.07 -5.14
C SER A 103 15.44 3.28 -4.90
N ALA A 104 15.02 2.47 -5.87
CA ALA A 104 13.88 1.57 -5.72
C ALA A 104 14.11 0.58 -4.57
N ARG A 105 15.28 -0.05 -4.49
CA ARG A 105 15.62 -0.98 -3.39
C ARG A 105 15.67 -0.29 -2.04
N GLU A 106 16.25 0.90 -1.95
CA GLU A 106 16.27 1.68 -0.70
C GLU A 106 14.85 2.01 -0.24
N LEU A 107 13.98 2.39 -1.17
CA LEU A 107 12.58 2.68 -0.88
C LEU A 107 11.83 1.43 -0.42
N GLY A 108 12.03 0.29 -1.06
CA GLY A 108 11.47 -0.99 -0.63
C GLY A 108 11.91 -1.38 0.78
N GLN A 109 13.19 -1.19 1.10
CA GLN A 109 13.72 -1.45 2.44
C GLN A 109 13.16 -0.50 3.49
N ALA A 110 13.00 0.78 3.15
CA ALA A 110 12.35 1.76 4.03
C ALA A 110 10.88 1.36 4.29
N GLY A 111 10.17 0.90 3.26
CA GLY A 111 8.82 0.37 3.37
C GLY A 111 8.71 -0.81 4.32
N PHE A 112 9.60 -1.78 4.18
CA PHE A 112 9.68 -2.94 5.08
C PHE A 112 9.85 -2.51 6.54
N GLN A 113 10.81 -1.63 6.81
CA GLN A 113 11.06 -1.12 8.17
C GLN A 113 9.85 -0.37 8.72
N ARG A 114 9.19 0.45 7.89
CA ARG A 114 8.01 1.21 8.29
C ARG A 114 6.86 0.31 8.73
N VAL A 115 6.53 -0.71 7.92
CA VAL A 115 5.45 -1.66 8.24
C VAL A 115 5.74 -2.40 9.54
N HIS A 116 6.96 -2.91 9.71
CA HIS A 116 7.36 -3.64 10.91
C HIS A 116 7.37 -2.76 12.17
N ARG A 117 7.61 -1.48 12.02
CA ARG A 117 7.60 -0.52 13.14
C ARG A 117 6.19 -0.08 13.53
N HIS A 118 5.30 0.12 12.56
CA HIS A 118 4.04 0.84 12.80
C HIS A 118 2.78 -0.01 12.61
N PHE A 119 2.79 -1.06 11.77
CA PHE A 119 1.60 -1.77 11.32
C PHE A 119 1.60 -3.26 11.68
N THR A 120 2.14 -3.61 12.84
CA THR A 120 2.09 -4.97 13.37
C THR A 120 0.91 -5.16 14.32
N TRP A 121 0.40 -6.38 14.44
CA TRP A 121 -0.63 -6.73 15.42
C TRP A 121 -0.22 -6.42 16.87
N ARG A 122 1.05 -6.61 17.19
CA ARG A 122 1.60 -6.21 18.49
C ARG A 122 1.40 -4.72 18.74
N ARG A 123 1.77 -3.89 17.78
CA ARG A 123 1.65 -2.43 17.88
C ARG A 123 0.19 -1.99 18.01
N ALA A 124 -0.69 -2.57 17.21
CA ALA A 124 -2.13 -2.32 17.29
C ALA A 124 -2.68 -2.66 18.70
N ALA A 125 -2.29 -3.82 19.25
CA ALA A 125 -2.71 -4.23 20.59
C ALA A 125 -2.17 -3.27 21.68
N GLU A 126 -0.89 -2.88 21.61
CA GLU A 126 -0.28 -1.94 22.55
C GLU A 126 -1.01 -0.58 22.55
N GLN A 127 -1.29 -0.04 21.36
CA GLN A 127 -2.02 1.22 21.21
C GLN A 127 -3.45 1.12 21.74
N THR A 128 -4.15 0.03 21.43
CA THR A 128 -5.51 -0.22 21.91
C THR A 128 -5.55 -0.27 23.46
N VAL A 129 -4.61 -0.99 24.07
CA VAL A 129 -4.49 -1.03 25.53
C VAL A 129 -4.20 0.34 26.13
N SER A 130 -3.36 1.16 25.48
CA SER A 130 -3.09 2.52 25.93
C SER A 130 -4.36 3.36 25.97
N VAL A 131 -5.14 3.35 24.88
CA VAL A 131 -6.41 4.08 24.80
C VAL A 131 -7.40 3.60 25.86
N TYR A 132 -7.50 2.30 26.10
CA TYR A 132 -8.37 1.79 27.15
C TYR A 132 -7.94 2.23 28.57
N ARG A 133 -6.63 2.25 28.84
CA ARG A 133 -6.11 2.73 30.13
C ARG A 133 -6.41 4.23 30.34
N GLU A 134 -6.25 5.03 29.32
CA GLU A 134 -6.57 6.45 29.34
C GLU A 134 -8.06 6.69 29.58
N ALA A 135 -8.94 5.98 28.88
CA ALA A 135 -10.39 6.08 29.03
C ALA A 135 -10.85 5.70 30.46
N VAL A 136 -10.33 4.59 30.99
CA VAL A 136 -10.65 4.15 32.36
C VAL A 136 -10.06 5.09 33.41
N GLY A 137 -8.82 5.56 33.21
CA GLY A 137 -8.16 6.53 34.11
C GLY A 137 -8.84 7.90 34.13
N GLY A 138 -9.31 8.37 32.97
CA GLY A 138 -10.10 9.60 32.85
C GLY A 138 -11.45 9.50 33.55
N HIS A 139 -12.13 8.36 33.46
CA HIS A 139 -13.42 8.12 34.13
C HIS A 139 -13.33 8.13 35.67
N ARG A 140 -12.21 7.70 36.23
CA ARG A 140 -11.96 7.73 37.68
C ARG A 140 -11.79 9.16 38.23
N ARG A 141 -11.34 10.09 37.40
CA ARG A 141 -11.18 11.52 37.81
C ARG A 141 -12.47 12.33 37.74
N LEU A 142 -13.51 11.83 37.10
CA LEU A 142 -14.80 12.50 36.90
C LEU A 142 -15.90 12.03 37.86
N ARG A 143 -15.61 11.14 38.82
CA ARG A 143 -16.55 10.80 39.89
C ARG A 143 -16.34 11.78 41.03
N PRO A 144 -17.30 12.71 41.28
CA PRO A 144 -17.30 13.47 42.53
C PRO A 144 -17.57 12.53 43.69
N SER A 145 -16.83 12.73 44.77
CA SER A 145 -17.00 12.08 46.08
C SER A 145 -18.32 12.51 46.71
#